data_e8696e57a20949315e69defa31d64122
#
_entry.id   e8696e57a20949315e69defa31d64122
#
_cell.length_a   1.000
_cell.length_b   1.000
_cell.length_c   1.000
_cell.angle_alpha   90.00
_cell.angle_beta   90.00
_cell.angle_gamma   90.00
#
_symmetry.space_group_name_H-M   'P 1'
#
loop_
_entity.id
_entity.type
_entity.pdbx_description
1 polymer ?
#
loop_
_entity_poly.entity_id
_entity_poly.type
_entity_poly.pdbx_seq_one_letter_code
_entity_poly.pdbx_strand_id
1 'polypeptide(L)'
;EHKVTIKRVNLLKSAVVYGANASGKSNLVEILRFMKYCVLKGIPLEAKQMYCRNKEENAGKESVFEVQIVKHNKFYAYGFSMILSQRAITGEWAYELLSGGDAQMIFEREAGQPPQLGDKINISAADRTKFQIYADDMSDNKNSLFLSEMNRNKNISDHSKLAVFKRIFDWFSNDLVIYSPNTPITNFEYYYDADSLETVNRLIESFDTGISEVRIDKLSMEDISSKLPKEIFMDIVE
;
A
#
# COMPACT_ATOMS: atom_id res chain seq x y z
N GLU A 1 22.96 -8.45 -10.19
CA GLU A 1 22.16 -7.42 -10.89
C GLU A 1 21.24 -6.72 -9.90
N HIS A 2 21.67 -5.56 -9.38
CA HIS A 2 20.96 -4.84 -8.30
C HIS A 2 20.22 -3.61 -8.82
N LYS A 3 20.07 -3.44 -10.13
CA LYS A 3 19.46 -2.26 -10.77
C LYS A 3 18.29 -2.65 -11.66
N VAL A 4 17.27 -1.79 -11.67
CA VAL A 4 16.16 -1.79 -12.64
C VAL A 4 16.18 -0.44 -13.34
N THR A 5 16.14 -0.43 -14.67
CA THR A 5 16.12 0.82 -15.44
C THR A 5 14.67 1.17 -15.82
N ILE A 6 14.23 2.34 -15.39
CA ILE A 6 12.93 2.91 -15.74
C ILE A 6 13.18 4.26 -16.42
N LYS A 7 12.68 4.47 -17.63
CA LYS A 7 12.78 5.75 -18.36
C LYS A 7 14.19 6.38 -18.33
N ARG A 8 15.24 5.62 -18.53
CA ARG A 8 16.66 6.04 -18.42
C ARG A 8 17.15 6.31 -17.00
N VAL A 9 16.33 6.11 -15.98
CA VAL A 9 16.74 6.19 -14.57
C VAL A 9 17.03 4.79 -14.06
N ASN A 10 18.21 4.61 -13.49
CA ASN A 10 18.58 3.37 -12.83
C ASN A 10 18.09 3.40 -11.37
N LEU A 11 17.18 2.51 -11.02
CA LEU A 11 16.71 2.32 -9.66
C LEU A 11 17.41 1.14 -9.01
N LEU A 12 17.75 1.27 -7.74
CA LEU A 12 18.26 0.16 -6.94
C LEU A 12 17.08 -0.72 -6.49
N LYS A 13 17.31 -2.03 -6.47
CA LYS A 13 16.33 -3.00 -5.93
C LYS A 13 16.20 -2.92 -4.41
N SER A 14 17.21 -2.37 -3.75
CA SER A 14 17.24 -2.15 -2.30
C SER A 14 17.93 -0.85 -1.97
N ALA A 15 17.50 -0.21 -0.90
CA ALA A 15 18.10 1.00 -0.37
C ALA A 15 18.11 0.96 1.16
N VAL A 16 19.15 1.55 1.75
CA VAL A 16 19.24 1.75 3.20
C VAL A 16 19.25 3.25 3.47
N VAL A 17 18.37 3.69 4.37
CA VAL A 17 18.23 5.09 4.73
C VAL A 17 18.85 5.35 6.10
N TYR A 18 19.90 6.19 6.11
CA TYR A 18 20.58 6.63 7.33
C TYR A 18 20.26 8.08 7.65
N GLY A 19 20.40 8.46 8.90
CA GLY A 19 20.25 9.85 9.34
C GLY A 19 20.11 9.96 10.85
N ALA A 20 20.28 11.16 11.38
CA ALA A 20 20.11 11.46 12.79
C ALA A 20 18.69 11.13 13.29
N ASN A 21 18.53 11.00 14.61
CA ASN A 21 17.20 10.86 15.20
C ASN A 21 16.35 12.09 14.83
N ALA A 22 15.04 11.89 14.64
CA ALA A 22 14.09 12.90 14.20
C ALA A 22 14.33 13.49 12.79
N SER A 23 15.21 12.91 11.96
CA SER A 23 15.44 13.39 10.58
C SER A 23 14.36 12.97 9.57
N GLY A 24 13.28 12.34 10.01
CA GLY A 24 12.16 11.95 9.14
C GLY A 24 12.27 10.57 8.50
N LYS A 25 13.26 9.75 8.83
CA LYS A 25 13.40 8.38 8.26
C LYS A 25 12.15 7.54 8.40
N SER A 26 11.58 7.52 9.61
CA SER A 26 10.34 6.78 9.89
C SER A 26 9.14 7.36 9.17
N ASN A 27 9.13 8.67 8.88
CA ASN A 27 8.03 9.30 8.14
C ASN A 27 7.88 8.73 6.73
N LEU A 28 8.97 8.30 6.08
CA LEU A 28 8.90 7.64 4.77
C LEU A 28 8.06 6.35 4.83
N VAL A 29 8.29 5.54 5.86
CA VAL A 29 7.53 4.29 6.08
C VAL A 29 6.07 4.61 6.44
N GLU A 30 5.86 5.62 7.30
CA GLU A 30 4.51 6.04 7.70
C GLU A 30 3.70 6.61 6.53
N ILE A 31 4.33 7.33 5.59
CA ILE A 31 3.68 7.81 4.37
C ILE A 31 3.18 6.63 3.52
N LEU A 32 4.01 5.61 3.31
CA LEU A 32 3.60 4.42 2.57
C LEU A 32 2.48 3.65 3.28
N ARG A 33 2.54 3.54 4.61
CA ARG A 33 1.48 2.94 5.43
C ARG A 33 0.18 3.74 5.31
N PHE A 34 0.26 5.06 5.39
CA PHE A 34 -0.87 5.95 5.24
C PHE A 34 -1.53 5.80 3.85
N MET A 35 -0.74 5.82 2.77
CA MET A 35 -1.25 5.61 1.41
C MET A 35 -1.94 4.25 1.28
N LYS A 36 -1.30 3.17 1.75
CA LYS A 36 -1.88 1.82 1.76
C LYS A 36 -3.20 1.79 2.52
N TYR A 37 -3.25 2.40 3.71
CA TYR A 37 -4.46 2.46 4.51
C TYR A 37 -5.58 3.23 3.79
N CYS A 38 -5.28 4.40 3.23
CA CYS A 38 -6.25 5.21 2.48
C CYS A 38 -6.87 4.43 1.31
N VAL A 39 -6.04 3.71 0.55
CA VAL A 39 -6.50 2.90 -0.58
C VAL A 39 -7.35 1.71 -0.13
N LEU A 40 -6.98 1.02 0.94
CA LEU A 40 -7.64 -0.24 1.33
C LEU A 40 -8.81 -0.04 2.29
N LYS A 41 -8.73 0.97 3.16
CA LYS A 41 -9.68 1.16 4.29
C LYS A 41 -10.38 2.51 4.29
N GLY A 42 -9.91 3.47 3.47
CA GLY A 42 -10.39 4.85 3.48
C GLY A 42 -9.56 5.77 4.38
N ILE A 43 -9.90 7.05 4.42
CA ILE A 43 -9.12 8.06 5.11
C ILE A 43 -9.23 7.90 6.64
N PRO A 44 -8.14 7.62 7.37
CA PRO A 44 -8.18 7.42 8.82
C PRO A 44 -8.52 8.71 9.57
N LEU A 45 -9.08 8.58 10.77
CA LEU A 45 -9.43 9.76 11.61
C LEU A 45 -8.17 10.53 12.04
N GLU A 46 -7.08 9.82 12.25
CA GLU A 46 -5.78 10.33 12.68
C GLU A 46 -5.14 11.26 11.62
N ALA A 47 -5.56 11.17 10.36
CA ALA A 47 -5.10 12.06 9.28
C ALA A 47 -5.20 13.54 9.68
N LYS A 48 -6.23 13.91 10.46
CA LYS A 48 -6.41 15.30 10.97
C LYS A 48 -5.22 15.83 11.76
N GLN A 49 -4.35 14.97 12.21
CA GLN A 49 -3.20 15.33 13.04
C GLN A 49 -1.86 15.16 12.32
N MET A 50 -1.85 14.68 11.07
CA MET A 50 -0.62 14.30 10.35
C MET A 50 0.01 15.44 9.55
N TYR A 51 -0.60 16.62 9.47
CA TYR A 51 0.00 17.78 8.82
C TYR A 51 1.11 18.43 9.67
N CYS A 52 2.00 19.19 9.03
CA CYS A 52 3.09 19.90 9.69
C CYS A 52 2.54 21.05 10.56
N ARG A 53 2.68 20.95 11.89
CA ARG A 53 2.08 21.87 12.86
C ARG A 53 2.96 23.06 13.25
N ASN A 54 4.09 23.25 12.61
CA ASN A 54 4.99 24.35 12.93
C ASN A 54 4.42 25.74 12.59
N LYS A 55 3.34 25.81 11.79
CA LYS A 55 2.59 27.01 11.44
C LYS A 55 1.10 26.67 11.33
N GLU A 56 0.23 27.55 11.83
CA GLU A 56 -1.23 27.37 11.77
C GLU A 56 -1.76 27.25 10.34
N GLU A 57 -1.21 28.05 9.42
CA GLU A 57 -1.60 28.02 8.00
C GLU A 57 -1.41 26.65 7.33
N ASN A 58 -0.54 25.79 7.86
CA ASN A 58 -0.31 24.46 7.31
C ASN A 58 -1.52 23.54 7.47
N ALA A 59 -2.44 23.84 8.38
CA ALA A 59 -3.67 23.07 8.52
C ALA A 59 -4.53 23.10 7.24
N GLY A 60 -4.52 24.22 6.51
CA GLY A 60 -5.26 24.39 5.26
C GLY A 60 -4.48 23.98 4.00
N LYS A 61 -3.21 23.62 4.13
CA LYS A 61 -2.39 23.27 2.96
C LYS A 61 -2.64 21.85 2.49
N GLU A 62 -2.58 21.71 1.19
CA GLU A 62 -2.64 20.42 0.52
C GLU A 62 -1.37 19.62 0.74
N SER A 63 -1.54 18.32 0.97
CA SER A 63 -0.47 17.33 0.98
C SER A 63 -0.64 16.40 -0.21
N VAL A 64 0.44 16.15 -0.94
CA VAL A 64 0.46 15.32 -2.15
C VAL A 64 1.18 14.02 -1.84
N PHE A 65 0.58 12.91 -2.25
CA PHE A 65 1.10 11.56 -2.10
C PHE A 65 1.14 10.90 -3.47
N GLU A 66 2.31 10.47 -3.92
CA GLU A 66 2.46 9.75 -5.18
C GLU A 66 3.48 8.63 -5.05
N VAL A 67 3.19 7.50 -5.69
CA VAL A 67 4.11 6.38 -5.86
C VAL A 67 4.19 5.97 -7.32
N GLN A 68 5.37 5.55 -7.74
CA GLN A 68 5.57 4.89 -9.02
C GLN A 68 5.81 3.41 -8.76
N ILE A 69 5.03 2.57 -9.41
CA ILE A 69 4.96 1.13 -9.14
C ILE A 69 5.15 0.32 -10.41
N VAL A 70 5.56 -0.93 -10.24
CA VAL A 70 5.63 -1.92 -11.31
C VAL A 70 4.63 -3.04 -11.00
N LYS A 71 3.77 -3.35 -11.96
CA LYS A 71 2.86 -4.49 -11.87
C LYS A 71 2.68 -5.12 -13.25
N HIS A 72 2.88 -6.43 -13.35
CA HIS A 72 2.81 -7.19 -14.63
C HIS A 72 3.65 -6.55 -15.75
N ASN A 73 4.89 -6.18 -15.47
CA ASN A 73 5.84 -5.54 -16.39
C ASN A 73 5.37 -4.18 -16.96
N LYS A 74 4.40 -3.54 -16.33
CA LYS A 74 3.96 -2.19 -16.63
C LYS A 74 4.26 -1.26 -15.47
N PHE A 75 4.56 -0.01 -15.82
CA PHE A 75 4.87 1.04 -14.85
C PHE A 75 3.67 1.96 -14.70
N TYR A 76 3.32 2.26 -13.47
CA TYR A 76 2.21 3.16 -13.14
C TYR A 76 2.68 4.23 -12.16
N ALA A 77 2.19 5.45 -12.32
CA ALA A 77 2.18 6.47 -11.28
C ALA A 77 0.76 6.55 -10.72
N TYR A 78 0.63 6.46 -9.42
CA TYR A 78 -0.65 6.66 -8.72
C TYR A 78 -0.45 7.62 -7.57
N GLY A 79 -1.34 8.59 -7.47
CA GLY A 79 -1.28 9.57 -6.40
C GLY A 79 -2.64 10.18 -6.08
N PHE A 80 -2.64 10.89 -4.97
CA PHE A 80 -3.76 11.72 -4.54
C PHE A 80 -3.24 12.91 -3.74
N SER A 81 -4.02 13.96 -3.73
CA SER A 81 -3.81 15.12 -2.88
C SER A 81 -4.97 15.30 -1.91
N MET A 82 -4.69 15.87 -0.74
CA MET A 82 -5.72 16.09 0.27
C MET A 82 -5.34 17.18 1.28
N ILE A 83 -6.35 17.81 1.87
CA ILE A 83 -6.19 18.63 3.07
C ILE A 83 -6.36 17.72 4.29
N LEU A 84 -5.23 17.38 4.92
CA LEU A 84 -5.18 16.38 6.01
C LEU A 84 -6.08 16.75 7.19
N SER A 85 -6.05 18.03 7.64
CA SER A 85 -6.87 18.50 8.76
C SER A 85 -8.37 18.33 8.54
N GLN A 86 -8.82 18.37 7.30
CA GLN A 86 -10.20 18.24 6.88
C GLN A 86 -10.55 16.81 6.46
N ARG A 87 -9.54 15.94 6.27
CA ARG A 87 -9.67 14.62 5.67
C ARG A 87 -10.32 14.67 4.29
N ALA A 88 -10.10 15.73 3.56
CA ALA A 88 -10.73 16.00 2.28
C ALA A 88 -9.76 15.75 1.13
N ILE A 89 -10.09 14.81 0.25
CA ILE A 89 -9.38 14.58 -1.01
C ILE A 89 -9.62 15.79 -1.92
N THR A 90 -8.56 16.34 -2.47
CA THR A 90 -8.57 17.47 -3.40
C THR A 90 -8.28 17.05 -4.83
N GLY A 91 -7.53 15.95 -5.01
CA GLY A 91 -7.25 15.37 -6.31
C GLY A 91 -6.87 13.90 -6.20
N GLU A 92 -7.04 13.16 -7.31
CA GLU A 92 -6.59 11.77 -7.43
C GLU A 92 -6.28 11.48 -8.90
N TRP A 93 -5.18 10.74 -9.14
CA TRP A 93 -4.74 10.44 -10.51
C TRP A 93 -4.05 9.09 -10.62
N ALA A 94 -4.11 8.53 -11.81
CA ALA A 94 -3.31 7.38 -12.21
C ALA A 94 -2.85 7.51 -13.66
N TYR A 95 -1.60 7.14 -13.91
CA TYR A 95 -0.99 7.13 -15.23
C TYR A 95 -0.26 5.81 -15.50
N GLU A 96 -0.29 5.35 -16.75
CA GLU A 96 0.65 4.34 -17.25
C GLU A 96 1.87 5.06 -17.79
N LEU A 97 3.05 4.71 -17.29
CA LEU A 97 4.32 5.29 -17.69
C LEU A 97 4.91 4.48 -18.84
N LEU A 98 4.98 5.06 -20.03
CA LEU A 98 5.43 4.38 -21.24
C LEU A 98 6.97 4.40 -21.38
N SER A 99 7.52 3.43 -22.09
CA SER A 99 8.97 3.28 -22.29
C SER A 99 9.65 4.49 -22.93
N GLY A 100 8.93 5.26 -23.75
CA GLY A 100 9.40 6.48 -24.40
C GLY A 100 9.56 7.70 -23.48
N GLY A 101 9.12 7.60 -22.23
CA GLY A 101 9.15 8.73 -21.28
C GLY A 101 7.80 9.45 -21.17
N ASP A 102 6.84 9.13 -22.03
CA ASP A 102 5.48 9.67 -21.97
C ASP A 102 4.66 9.02 -20.85
N ALA A 103 3.66 9.74 -20.35
CA ALA A 103 2.67 9.23 -19.43
C ALA A 103 1.30 9.22 -20.13
N GLN A 104 0.62 8.09 -20.02
CA GLN A 104 -0.76 7.97 -20.51
C GLN A 104 -1.70 8.01 -19.32
N MET A 105 -2.57 9.02 -19.28
CA MET A 105 -3.60 9.16 -18.26
C MET A 105 -4.50 7.93 -18.24
N ILE A 106 -4.69 7.34 -17.07
CA ILE A 106 -5.70 6.30 -16.81
C ILE A 106 -6.97 7.01 -16.34
N PHE A 107 -6.84 7.80 -15.29
CA PHE A 107 -7.89 8.69 -14.83
C PHE A 107 -7.31 9.86 -14.05
N GLU A 108 -8.09 10.92 -13.96
CA GLU A 108 -7.88 12.05 -13.07
C GLU A 108 -9.20 12.45 -12.42
N ARG A 109 -9.10 13.01 -11.23
CA ARG A 109 -10.21 13.55 -10.46
C ARG A 109 -9.75 14.80 -9.72
N GLU A 110 -10.56 15.85 -9.82
CA GLU A 110 -10.44 17.05 -8.99
C GLU A 110 -11.59 17.10 -7.97
N ALA A 111 -11.40 17.85 -6.88
CA ALA A 111 -12.45 18.02 -5.87
C ALA A 111 -13.72 18.63 -6.48
N GLY A 112 -14.87 17.99 -6.21
CA GLY A 112 -16.16 18.47 -6.73
C GLY A 112 -16.42 18.15 -8.19
N GLN A 113 -15.54 17.36 -8.83
CA GLN A 113 -15.73 16.88 -10.20
C GLN A 113 -15.77 15.35 -10.24
N PRO A 114 -16.55 14.75 -11.14
CA PRO A 114 -16.49 13.32 -11.36
C PRO A 114 -15.13 12.93 -11.94
N PRO A 115 -14.60 11.75 -11.58
CA PRO A 115 -13.40 11.19 -12.20
C PRO A 115 -13.52 11.13 -13.72
N GLN A 116 -12.45 11.51 -14.41
CA GLN A 116 -12.37 11.50 -15.87
C GLN A 116 -11.44 10.38 -16.33
N LEU A 117 -11.89 9.58 -17.29
CA LEU A 117 -11.09 8.53 -17.92
C LEU A 117 -10.18 9.14 -18.98
N GLY A 118 -8.94 8.63 -19.08
CA GLY A 118 -8.00 9.07 -20.10
C GLY A 118 -8.49 8.78 -21.52
N ASP A 119 -8.39 9.76 -22.41
CA ASP A 119 -8.89 9.69 -23.79
C ASP A 119 -8.26 8.56 -24.62
N LYS A 120 -7.01 8.21 -24.32
CA LYS A 120 -6.27 7.16 -25.03
C LYS A 120 -6.63 5.73 -24.57
N ILE A 121 -7.48 5.58 -23.54
CA ILE A 121 -7.93 4.27 -23.09
C ILE A 121 -9.14 3.85 -23.92
N ASN A 122 -8.90 2.97 -24.88
CA ASN A 122 -9.99 2.38 -25.67
C ASN A 122 -10.68 1.28 -24.86
N ILE A 123 -11.83 1.61 -24.25
CA ILE A 123 -12.68 0.69 -23.48
C ILE A 123 -13.97 0.37 -24.26
N SER A 124 -14.56 -0.78 -23.94
CA SER A 124 -15.88 -1.14 -24.48
C SER A 124 -16.97 -0.16 -24.05
N ALA A 125 -18.08 -0.09 -24.80
CA ALA A 125 -19.23 0.73 -24.40
C ALA A 125 -19.76 0.31 -23.02
N ALA A 126 -19.80 -0.99 -22.73
CA ALA A 126 -20.23 -1.50 -21.44
C ALA A 126 -19.31 -1.07 -20.29
N ASP A 127 -17.99 -1.10 -20.50
CA ASP A 127 -17.02 -0.64 -19.50
C ASP A 127 -17.10 0.89 -19.30
N ARG A 128 -17.35 1.65 -20.38
CA ARG A 128 -17.55 3.10 -20.30
C ARG A 128 -18.77 3.45 -19.46
N THR A 129 -19.88 2.74 -19.65
CA THR A 129 -21.08 2.92 -18.82
C THR A 129 -20.81 2.59 -17.36
N LYS A 130 -20.09 1.49 -17.07
CA LYS A 130 -19.70 1.13 -15.69
C LYS A 130 -18.83 2.22 -15.06
N PHE A 131 -17.81 2.68 -15.79
CA PHE A 131 -16.94 3.75 -15.29
C PHE A 131 -17.75 5.01 -14.97
N GLN A 132 -18.65 5.43 -15.88
CA GLN A 132 -19.45 6.64 -15.71
C GLN A 132 -20.34 6.56 -14.46
N ILE A 133 -21.03 5.44 -14.24
CA ILE A 133 -21.87 5.24 -13.04
C ILE A 133 -21.03 5.42 -11.78
N TYR A 134 -19.84 4.80 -11.70
CA TYR A 134 -18.99 4.90 -10.50
C TYR A 134 -18.35 6.29 -10.37
N ALA A 135 -18.06 6.97 -11.50
CA ALA A 135 -17.54 8.32 -11.49
C ALA A 135 -18.59 9.33 -10.99
N ASP A 136 -19.84 9.19 -11.42
CA ASP A 136 -20.93 10.05 -10.98
C ASP A 136 -21.19 9.94 -9.47
N ASP A 137 -21.14 8.71 -8.92
CA ASP A 137 -21.27 8.47 -7.46
C ASP A 137 -20.14 9.13 -6.65
N MET A 138 -19.03 9.46 -7.29
CA MET A 138 -17.85 10.01 -6.63
C MET A 138 -17.71 11.53 -6.73
N SER A 139 -18.58 12.22 -7.51
CA SER A 139 -18.45 13.66 -7.73
C SER A 139 -18.41 14.49 -6.45
N ASP A 140 -19.29 14.17 -5.50
CA ASP A 140 -19.39 14.87 -4.20
C ASP A 140 -18.65 14.18 -3.04
N ASN A 141 -18.06 13.00 -3.29
CA ASN A 141 -17.39 12.24 -2.25
C ASN A 141 -15.94 12.70 -2.06
N LYS A 142 -15.70 13.46 -0.99
CA LYS A 142 -14.36 13.97 -0.63
C LYS A 142 -13.58 13.05 0.31
N ASN A 143 -14.20 11.97 0.80
CA ASN A 143 -13.64 11.15 1.88
C ASN A 143 -13.18 9.75 1.40
N SER A 144 -13.33 9.44 0.13
CA SER A 144 -12.92 8.17 -0.46
C SER A 144 -12.11 8.38 -1.72
N LEU A 145 -11.18 7.47 -1.98
CA LEU A 145 -10.42 7.42 -3.22
C LEU A 145 -11.22 6.68 -4.28
N PHE A 146 -11.18 7.15 -5.52
CA PHE A 146 -11.87 6.52 -6.65
C PHE A 146 -11.27 5.14 -6.97
N LEU A 147 -9.94 4.99 -6.81
CA LEU A 147 -9.29 3.68 -6.91
C LEU A 147 -9.93 2.66 -5.95
N SER A 148 -10.23 3.07 -4.71
CA SER A 148 -10.89 2.22 -3.72
C SER A 148 -12.31 1.87 -4.15
N GLU A 149 -13.06 2.85 -4.65
CA GLU A 149 -14.44 2.66 -5.11
C GLU A 149 -14.51 1.69 -6.30
N MET A 150 -13.61 1.83 -7.27
CA MET A 150 -13.51 0.94 -8.43
C MET A 150 -13.22 -0.53 -8.05
N ASN A 151 -12.70 -0.78 -6.85
CA ASN A 151 -12.34 -2.13 -6.39
C ASN A 151 -13.25 -2.66 -5.27
N ARG A 152 -14.06 -1.80 -4.63
CA ARG A 152 -14.95 -2.21 -3.54
C ARG A 152 -16.17 -2.95 -4.09
N ASN A 153 -16.21 -4.28 -3.87
CA ASN A 153 -17.34 -5.14 -4.28
C ASN A 153 -17.70 -5.03 -5.77
N LYS A 154 -16.73 -4.70 -6.61
CA LYS A 154 -16.93 -4.58 -8.06
C LYS A 154 -16.31 -5.77 -8.77
N ASN A 155 -17.04 -6.33 -9.73
CA ASN A 155 -16.54 -7.40 -10.59
C ASN A 155 -16.09 -6.80 -11.92
N ILE A 156 -14.80 -6.51 -12.04
CA ILE A 156 -14.16 -6.07 -13.29
C ILE A 156 -13.44 -7.26 -13.89
N SER A 157 -13.82 -7.65 -15.11
CA SER A 157 -13.15 -8.73 -15.84
C SER A 157 -11.67 -8.39 -16.07
N ASP A 158 -10.79 -9.38 -15.91
CA ASP A 158 -9.35 -9.23 -16.19
C ASP A 158 -9.05 -8.89 -17.66
N HIS A 159 -9.98 -9.20 -18.57
CA HIS A 159 -9.91 -8.83 -20.00
C HIS A 159 -10.33 -7.39 -20.28
N SER A 160 -11.01 -6.73 -19.34
CA SER A 160 -11.39 -5.32 -19.45
C SER A 160 -10.15 -4.43 -19.32
N LYS A 161 -10.16 -3.32 -20.05
CA LYS A 161 -9.15 -2.27 -19.84
C LYS A 161 -9.27 -1.60 -18.48
N LEU A 162 -10.44 -1.65 -17.84
CA LEU A 162 -10.64 -1.18 -16.47
C LEU A 162 -9.93 -2.07 -15.43
N ALA A 163 -9.43 -3.27 -15.81
CA ALA A 163 -8.60 -4.09 -14.91
C ALA A 163 -7.31 -3.38 -14.45
N VAL A 164 -6.93 -2.27 -15.08
CA VAL A 164 -5.83 -1.44 -14.61
C VAL A 164 -6.06 -0.90 -13.19
N PHE A 165 -7.31 -0.57 -12.84
CA PHE A 165 -7.66 -0.14 -11.47
C PHE A 165 -7.38 -1.25 -10.46
N LYS A 166 -7.75 -2.49 -10.79
CA LYS A 166 -7.46 -3.65 -9.95
C LYS A 166 -5.95 -3.88 -9.82
N ARG A 167 -5.17 -3.75 -10.90
CA ARG A 167 -3.71 -3.95 -10.85
C ARG A 167 -3.03 -2.96 -9.91
N ILE A 168 -3.41 -1.68 -9.94
CA ILE A 168 -2.87 -0.66 -9.03
C ILE A 168 -3.32 -0.94 -7.60
N PHE A 169 -4.59 -1.27 -7.38
CA PHE A 169 -5.12 -1.64 -6.06
C PHE A 169 -4.43 -2.87 -5.48
N ASP A 170 -4.25 -3.93 -6.28
CA ASP A 170 -3.59 -5.17 -5.87
C ASP A 170 -2.13 -4.95 -5.47
N TRP A 171 -1.46 -3.95 -6.04
CA TRP A 171 -0.12 -3.59 -5.59
C TRP A 171 -0.14 -3.10 -4.13
N PHE A 172 -1.08 -2.25 -3.76
CA PHE A 172 -1.22 -1.81 -2.37
C PHE A 172 -1.64 -2.95 -1.44
N SER A 173 -2.54 -3.83 -1.87
CA SER A 173 -3.04 -4.90 -1.02
C SER A 173 -2.03 -6.03 -0.83
N ASN A 174 -1.37 -6.47 -1.89
CA ASN A 174 -0.62 -7.71 -1.92
C ASN A 174 0.90 -7.52 -2.03
N ASP A 175 1.38 -6.50 -2.76
CA ASP A 175 2.80 -6.36 -3.05
C ASP A 175 3.50 -5.41 -2.07
N LEU A 176 2.84 -4.35 -1.63
CA LEU A 176 3.39 -3.43 -0.64
C LEU A 176 3.32 -4.05 0.74
N VAL A 177 4.44 -4.56 1.24
CA VAL A 177 4.56 -5.08 2.60
C VAL A 177 5.35 -4.10 3.45
N ILE A 178 4.84 -3.76 4.63
CA ILE A 178 5.46 -2.81 5.55
C ILE A 178 5.65 -3.49 6.90
N TYR A 179 6.90 -3.67 7.29
CA TYR A 179 7.27 -4.20 8.59
C TYR A 179 7.66 -3.07 9.54
N SER A 180 7.28 -3.18 10.78
CA SER A 180 7.76 -2.35 11.89
C SER A 180 8.35 -3.26 12.97
N PRO A 181 9.16 -2.73 13.91
CA PRO A 181 9.74 -3.55 14.97
C PRO A 181 8.71 -4.35 15.79
N ASN A 182 7.48 -3.84 15.87
CA ASN A 182 6.37 -4.48 16.59
C ASN A 182 5.42 -5.29 15.70
N THR A 183 5.74 -5.44 14.40
CA THR A 183 4.91 -6.26 13.52
C THR A 183 5.07 -7.72 13.92
N PRO A 184 3.98 -8.42 14.28
CA PRO A 184 4.05 -9.84 14.60
C PRO A 184 4.64 -10.62 13.44
N ILE A 185 5.49 -11.60 13.74
CA ILE A 185 5.94 -12.55 12.72
C ILE A 185 4.74 -13.40 12.32
N THR A 186 4.43 -13.42 11.04
CA THR A 186 3.39 -14.27 10.44
C THR A 186 4.05 -15.27 9.49
N ASN A 187 3.28 -16.20 8.96
CA ASN A 187 3.78 -17.25 8.07
C ASN A 187 4.75 -18.21 8.77
N PHE A 188 4.42 -18.61 9.98
CA PHE A 188 5.20 -19.59 10.72
C PHE A 188 5.38 -20.92 9.97
N GLU A 189 4.51 -21.22 9.03
CA GLU A 189 4.61 -22.41 8.16
C GLU A 189 5.97 -22.52 7.45
N TYR A 190 6.55 -21.37 7.07
CA TYR A 190 7.89 -21.33 6.47
C TYR A 190 8.97 -21.91 7.41
N TYR A 191 8.81 -21.76 8.72
CA TYR A 191 9.78 -22.23 9.70
C TYR A 191 9.61 -23.72 10.06
N TYR A 192 8.51 -24.36 9.65
CA TYR A 192 8.31 -25.81 9.84
C TYR A 192 9.12 -26.65 8.86
N ASP A 193 9.58 -26.05 7.76
CA ASP A 193 10.48 -26.70 6.82
C ASP A 193 11.93 -26.64 7.36
N ALA A 194 12.57 -27.81 7.49
CA ALA A 194 13.91 -27.92 8.08
C ALA A 194 14.97 -27.14 7.31
N ASP A 195 14.91 -27.17 5.96
CA ASP A 195 15.88 -26.48 5.09
C ASP A 195 15.73 -24.96 5.21
N SER A 196 14.50 -24.49 5.34
CA SER A 196 14.18 -23.07 5.56
C SER A 196 14.69 -22.60 6.93
N LEU A 197 14.47 -23.39 7.99
CA LEU A 197 14.93 -23.09 9.34
C LEU A 197 16.47 -23.04 9.42
N GLU A 198 17.16 -23.99 8.76
CA GLU A 198 18.63 -23.97 8.68
C GLU A 198 19.14 -22.72 7.95
N THR A 199 18.46 -22.32 6.86
CA THR A 199 18.81 -21.09 6.14
C THR A 199 18.63 -19.84 7.01
N VAL A 200 17.52 -19.77 7.77
CA VAL A 200 17.27 -18.67 8.73
C VAL A 200 18.36 -18.64 9.80
N ASN A 201 18.73 -19.78 10.37
CA ASN A 201 19.75 -19.85 11.42
C ASN A 201 21.11 -19.37 10.92
N ARG A 202 21.54 -19.79 9.72
CA ARG A 202 22.78 -19.30 9.11
C ARG A 202 22.76 -17.79 8.88
N LEU A 203 21.63 -17.21 8.47
CA LEU A 203 21.49 -15.78 8.31
C LEU A 203 21.56 -15.03 9.63
N ILE A 204 20.86 -15.50 10.66
CA ILE A 204 20.84 -14.88 12.00
C ILE A 204 22.24 -14.87 12.61
N GLU A 205 22.97 -15.96 12.51
CA GLU A 205 24.36 -16.06 12.97
C GLU A 205 25.25 -15.04 12.25
N SER A 206 25.05 -14.86 10.94
CA SER A 206 25.84 -13.91 10.12
C SER A 206 25.65 -12.44 10.50
N PHE A 207 24.55 -12.09 11.20
CA PHE A 207 24.26 -10.71 11.61
C PHE A 207 24.93 -10.28 12.92
N ASP A 208 25.60 -11.18 13.63
CA ASP A 208 26.28 -10.91 14.92
C ASP A 208 25.37 -10.19 15.95
N THR A 209 24.11 -10.64 16.01
CA THR A 209 23.09 -10.06 16.92
C THR A 209 23.13 -10.67 18.31
N GLY A 210 23.99 -11.65 18.56
CA GLY A 210 24.03 -12.45 19.78
C GLY A 210 22.98 -13.56 19.83
N ILE A 211 22.16 -13.71 18.77
CA ILE A 211 21.23 -14.83 18.60
C ILE A 211 21.94 -15.91 17.80
N SER A 212 22.09 -17.10 18.38
CA SER A 212 22.77 -18.24 17.73
C SER A 212 21.83 -19.09 16.90
N GLU A 213 20.58 -19.26 17.33
CA GLU A 213 19.60 -20.06 16.60
C GLU A 213 18.16 -19.71 16.95
N VAL A 214 17.26 -20.06 16.04
CA VAL A 214 15.82 -20.12 16.24
C VAL A 214 15.41 -21.60 16.22
N ARG A 215 14.60 -22.00 17.18
CA ARG A 215 14.04 -23.35 17.29
C ARG A 215 12.52 -23.30 17.27
N ILE A 216 11.91 -24.36 16.78
CA ILE A 216 10.47 -24.58 16.89
C ILE A 216 10.25 -25.66 17.96
N ASP A 217 9.68 -25.25 19.06
CA ASP A 217 9.28 -26.16 20.13
C ASP A 217 7.81 -26.55 19.96
N LYS A 218 7.52 -27.85 20.02
CA LYS A 218 6.15 -28.36 20.06
C LYS A 218 5.68 -28.32 21.51
N LEU A 219 4.68 -27.50 21.78
CA LEU A 219 4.03 -27.45 23.09
C LEU A 219 2.84 -28.41 23.12
N SER A 220 2.68 -29.15 24.21
CA SER A 220 1.46 -29.92 24.47
C SER A 220 0.30 -28.98 24.83
N MET A 221 -0.94 -29.44 24.67
CA MET A 221 -2.11 -28.66 25.13
C MET A 221 -2.08 -28.42 26.65
N GLU A 222 -1.48 -29.29 27.41
CA GLU A 222 -1.29 -29.14 28.86
C GLU A 222 -0.30 -28.01 29.16
N ASP A 223 0.80 -27.91 28.40
CA ASP A 223 1.76 -26.81 28.54
C ASP A 223 1.13 -25.47 28.21
N ILE A 224 0.32 -25.42 27.15
CA ILE A 224 -0.39 -24.19 26.71
C ILE A 224 -1.42 -23.79 27.78
N SER A 225 -2.22 -24.74 28.28
CA SER A 225 -3.25 -24.46 29.30
C SER A 225 -2.66 -23.97 30.63
N SER A 226 -1.43 -24.40 30.95
CA SER A 226 -0.74 -23.99 32.18
C SER A 226 -0.14 -22.57 32.08
N LYS A 227 0.16 -22.08 30.88
CA LYS A 227 0.88 -20.81 30.62
C LYS A 227 -0.03 -19.68 30.22
N LEU A 228 -1.25 -19.98 29.74
CA LEU A 228 -2.21 -18.96 29.28
C LEU A 228 -3.31 -18.73 30.32
N PRO A 229 -3.84 -17.49 30.43
CA PRO A 229 -5.09 -17.23 31.11
C PRO A 229 -6.22 -18.10 30.54
N LYS A 230 -7.08 -18.62 31.41
CA LYS A 230 -8.17 -19.54 31.00
C LYS A 230 -9.06 -18.99 29.88
N GLU A 231 -9.30 -17.69 29.88
CA GLU A 231 -10.11 -16.99 28.87
C GLU A 231 -9.47 -17.10 27.49
N ILE A 232 -8.15 -16.84 27.39
CA ILE A 232 -7.42 -16.92 26.12
C ILE A 232 -7.28 -18.38 25.65
N PHE A 233 -7.12 -19.32 26.59
CA PHE A 233 -7.04 -20.73 26.24
C PHE A 233 -8.35 -21.26 25.64
N MET A 234 -9.51 -20.83 26.18
CA MET A 234 -10.81 -21.22 25.64
C MET A 234 -11.04 -20.69 24.23
N ASP A 235 -10.61 -19.46 23.94
CA ASP A 235 -10.72 -18.86 22.58
C ASP A 235 -9.83 -19.57 21.52
N ILE A 236 -8.82 -20.34 21.95
CA ILE A 236 -7.95 -21.10 21.03
C ILE A 236 -8.51 -22.50 20.76
N VAL A 237 -9.31 -23.05 21.68
CA VAL A 237 -9.81 -24.43 21.62
C VAL A 237 -11.22 -24.51 21.00
N GLU A 238 -11.98 -23.41 20.94
CA GLU A 238 -13.22 -23.28 20.17
C GLU A 238 -12.95 -23.05 18.67
#